data_518341fcab7dc1cc0d71848fcae04ac6
#
_entry.id   518341fcab7dc1cc0d71848fcae04ac6
#
_cell.length_a   1.000
_cell.length_b   1.000
_cell.length_c   1.000
_cell.angle_alpha   90.00
_cell.angle_beta   90.00
_cell.angle_gamma   90.00
#
_symmetry.space_group_name_H-M   'P 1'
#
loop_
_entity.id
_entity.type
_entity.pdbx_description
1 polymer ?
#
loop_
_entity_poly.entity_id
_entity_poly.type
_entity_poly.pdbx_seq_one_letter_code
_entity_poly.pdbx_strand_id
1 'polypeptide(L)' 'EFLYVLTGVVRLFTEFYEPVDLRRGDSAYYDATMGHNVISLSDEDATILWVTGQD' A
#
# COMPACT_ATOMS: atom_id res chain seq x y z
N GLU A 1 6.54 5.25 5.62
CA GLU A 1 6.69 3.90 5.06
C GLU A 1 6.58 3.92 3.55
N PHE A 2 7.18 2.94 2.91
CA PHE A 2 7.17 2.80 1.46
C PHE A 2 6.58 1.44 1.10
N LEU A 3 5.71 1.43 0.10
CA LEU A 3 5.04 0.23 -0.36
C LEU A 3 5.14 0.13 -1.88
N TYR A 4 5.51 -1.04 -2.37
CA TYR A 4 5.62 -1.30 -3.81
C TYR A 4 4.85 -2.57 -4.14
N VAL A 5 4.00 -2.53 -5.16
CA VAL A 5 3.17 -3.67 -5.53
C VAL A 5 3.90 -4.52 -6.56
N LEU A 6 4.18 -5.76 -6.18
CA LEU A 6 4.86 -6.72 -7.07
C LEU A 6 3.85 -7.47 -7.94
N THR A 7 2.74 -7.90 -7.36
CA THR A 7 1.67 -8.58 -8.09
C THR A 7 0.32 -8.21 -7.49
N GLY A 8 -0.72 -8.28 -8.29
CA GLY A 8 -2.08 -8.03 -7.84
C GLY A 8 -2.44 -6.56 -7.83
N VAL A 9 -3.55 -6.27 -7.20
CA VAL A 9 -4.06 -4.91 -7.02
C VAL A 9 -4.43 -4.73 -5.57
N VAL A 10 -4.00 -3.64 -4.96
CA VAL A 10 -4.31 -3.34 -3.57
C VAL A 10 -4.93 -1.96 -3.46
N ARG A 11 -5.72 -1.77 -2.43
CA ARG A 11 -6.24 -0.44 -2.08
C ARG A 11 -5.62 -0.01 -0.77
N LEU A 12 -4.95 1.12 -0.80
CA LEU A 12 -4.32 1.71 0.37
C LEU A 12 -5.24 2.75 0.98
N PHE A 13 -5.59 2.56 2.24
CA PHE A 13 -6.36 3.53 3.02
C PHE A 13 -5.41 4.24 3.97
N THR A 14 -5.45 5.56 3.96
CA THR A 14 -4.71 6.37 4.92
C THR A 14 -5.67 7.35 5.58
N GLU A 15 -5.33 7.76 6.79
CA GLU A 15 -6.25 8.46 7.69
C GLU A 15 -6.79 9.77 7.12
N PHE A 16 -5.94 10.53 6.44
CA PHE A 16 -6.28 11.88 6.01
C PHE A 16 -6.46 12.02 4.50
N TYR A 17 -6.41 10.93 3.75
CA TYR A 17 -6.44 10.98 2.29
C TYR A 17 -7.43 10.00 1.73
N GLU A 18 -7.85 10.26 0.49
CA GLU A 18 -8.72 9.33 -0.23
C GLU A 18 -8.00 8.00 -0.47
N PRO A 19 -8.74 6.89 -0.48
CA PRO A 19 -8.14 5.61 -0.81
C PRO A 19 -7.50 5.62 -2.20
N VAL A 20 -6.38 4.94 -2.34
CA VAL A 20 -5.62 4.87 -3.60
C VAL A 20 -5.49 3.42 -4.01
N ASP A 21 -5.83 3.12 -5.27
CA ASP A 21 -5.64 1.79 -5.84
C ASP A 21 -4.27 1.72 -6.48
N LEU A 22 -3.51 0.72 -6.07
CA LEU A 22 -2.15 0.49 -6.56
C LEU A 22 -2.13 -0.84 -7.29
N ARG A 23 -1.56 -0.82 -8.49
CA ARG A 23 -1.41 -2.00 -9.34
C ARG A 23 0.05 -2.40 -9.40
N ARG A 24 0.29 -3.53 -10.04
CA ARG A 24 1.66 -4.00 -10.25
C ARG A 24 2.54 -2.87 -10.80
N GLY A 25 3.68 -2.66 -10.14
CA GLY A 25 4.63 -1.61 -10.51
C GLY A 25 4.38 -0.27 -9.86
N ASP A 26 3.23 -0.09 -9.22
CA ASP A 26 2.92 1.16 -8.52
C ASP A 26 3.54 1.14 -7.12
N SER A 27 3.78 2.32 -6.60
CA SER A 27 4.34 2.49 -5.27
C SER A 27 3.67 3.66 -4.56
N ALA A 28 3.81 3.66 -3.24
CA ALA A 28 3.30 4.75 -2.41
C ALA A 28 4.26 4.97 -1.24
N TYR A 29 4.40 6.22 -0.86
CA TYR A 29 5.15 6.61 0.31
C TYR A 29 4.22 7.39 1.22
N TYR A 30 4.17 7.03 2.50
CA TYR A 30 3.26 7.66 3.44
C TYR A 30 3.86 7.68 4.84
N ASP A 31 3.32 8.57 5.66
CA ASP A 31 3.76 8.74 7.04
C ASP A 31 3.24 7.57 7.88
N ALA A 32 4.13 6.81 8.48
CA ALA A 32 3.79 5.65 9.28
C ALA A 32 3.02 6.01 10.57
N THR A 33 3.05 7.28 10.96
CA THR A 33 2.29 7.72 12.14
C THR A 33 0.79 7.86 11.85
N MET A 34 0.40 7.94 10.57
CA MET A 34 -1.01 7.93 10.20
C MET A 34 -1.60 6.54 10.33
N GLY A 35 -2.89 6.49 10.68
CA GLY A 35 -3.62 5.24 10.56
C GLY A 35 -3.66 4.80 9.11
N HIS A 36 -3.41 3.52 8.85
CA HIS A 36 -3.39 3.00 7.49
C HIS A 36 -3.85 1.56 7.45
N ASN A 37 -4.31 1.15 6.28
CA ASN A 37 -4.74 -0.21 6.02
C ASN A 37 -4.58 -0.52 4.53
N VAL A 38 -4.27 -1.77 4.22
CA VAL A 38 -4.11 -2.22 2.83
C VAL A 38 -4.94 -3.47 2.63
N ILE A 39 -5.77 -3.47 1.59
CA ILE A 39 -6.58 -4.63 1.25
C ILE A 39 -6.32 -5.05 -0.18
N SER A 40 -6.43 -6.35 -0.45
CA SER A 40 -6.31 -6.89 -1.79
C SER A 40 -7.64 -6.76 -2.52
N LEU A 41 -7.58 -6.23 -3.74
CA LEU A 41 -8.77 -6.11 -4.60
C LEU A 41 -8.81 -7.17 -5.68
N SER A 42 -7.69 -7.86 -5.93
CA SER A 42 -7.63 -8.86 -6.97
C SER A 42 -8.15 -10.20 -6.47
N ASP A 43 -8.56 -11.07 -7.40
CA ASP A 43 -8.99 -12.43 -7.06
C ASP A 43 -7.85 -13.26 -6.52
N GLU A 44 -6.62 -12.93 -6.91
CA GLU A 44 -5.42 -13.57 -6.42
C GLU A 44 -4.84 -12.77 -5.27
N ASP A 45 -4.04 -13.41 -4.44
CA ASP A 45 -3.31 -12.72 -3.40
C ASP A 45 -2.36 -11.71 -4.01
N ALA A 46 -2.33 -10.53 -3.44
CA ALA A 46 -1.38 -9.51 -3.84
C ALA A 46 -0.07 -9.70 -3.07
N THR A 47 1.04 -9.49 -3.77
CA THR A 47 2.36 -9.51 -3.15
C THR A 47 2.91 -8.09 -3.17
N ILE A 48 3.29 -7.59 -2.01
CA ILE A 48 3.82 -6.24 -1.89
C ILE A 48 5.18 -6.27 -1.19
N LEU A 49 6.03 -5.34 -1.58
CA LEU A 49 7.26 -5.05 -0.87
C LEU A 49 6.99 -3.88 0.06
N TRP A 50 7.22 -4.07 1.33
CA TRP A 50 6.91 -3.07 2.34
C TRP A 50 8.19 -2.70 3.08
N VAL A 51 8.59 -1.45 2.98
CA VAL A 51 9.80 -0.96 3.63
C VAL A 51 9.38 -0.02 4.76
N THR A 52 9.79 -0.37 5.96
CA THR A 52 9.53 0.47 7.14
C THR A 52 10.84 1.04 7.64
N GLY A 53 10.83 2.34 7.94
CA GLY A 53 11.97 2.99 8.52
C GLY A 53 11.85 3.07 10.03
N GLN A 54 12.99 3.18 10.68
CA GLN A 54 13.03 3.46 12.10
C GLN A 54 13.85 4.73 12.33
N ASP A 55 13.33 5.57 13.16
CA ASP A 55 14.01 6.80 13.54
C ASP A 55 14.76 6.63 14.86
#